data_bfe1802b380bf2dbe3a1bb6b7b2eeae2
#
_entry.id   bfe1802b380bf2dbe3a1bb6b7b2eeae2
#
_cell.length_a   1.000
_cell.length_b   1.000
_cell.length_c   1.000
_cell.angle_alpha   90.00
_cell.angle_beta   90.00
_cell.angle_gamma   90.00
#
_symmetry.space_group_name_H-M   'P 1'
#
loop_
_entity.id
_entity.type
_entity.pdbx_description
1 polymer ?
#
loop_
_entity_poly.entity_id
_entity_poly.type
_entity_poly.pdbx_seq_one_letter_code
_entity_poly.pdbx_strand_id
1 'polypeptide(L)'
;MKLYKKILAVCLTATACSTQAATLAGKNVILIQGFLPQHLLLHPSDNGKADSDNYWSTFTSTLKDSGNSNVLHYPSNKPIEGSGGIASIVADQLVPILSSGYCDNDCVVITHSTGDLVTRYMMANKTSLLGSSLANRFNVAAVIDMAGAGGGTELASLGVDIVNGVNHGTDVIEALLDWAGFGLDLGIDPGVMYNLQPSIARNTAVNNIPSVPRLRIASTGDELYGFVTHAFIKGADDSVVPLHSACGAAYDNAYKSCTNDLRIDGRVTSVSNAPSSSQLYNYHYPLIMSETMPHNSMQADHDGHDMTFALSAESNYNSSGAKTINVDVEYNHVYAWWDWFHKYRYITNADDKNMGEVILASFE
;
A
#
# COMPACT_ATOMS: atom_id res chain seq x y z
N MET A 1 53.39 46.79 -38.95
CA MET A 1 52.84 46.53 -37.58
C MET A 1 51.57 45.70 -37.72
N LYS A 2 51.71 44.37 -37.65
CA LYS A 2 50.59 43.43 -37.87
C LYS A 2 50.03 43.04 -36.50
N LEU A 3 48.73 43.38 -36.24
CA LEU A 3 47.98 43.04 -35.03
C LEU A 3 47.39 41.62 -35.19
N TYR A 4 47.89 40.67 -34.42
CA TYR A 4 47.31 39.33 -34.35
C TYR A 4 46.10 39.34 -33.36
N LYS A 5 44.92 39.20 -33.88
CA LYS A 5 43.73 38.89 -33.08
C LYS A 5 43.75 37.40 -32.70
N LYS A 6 43.99 37.10 -31.43
CA LYS A 6 43.78 35.77 -30.85
C LYS A 6 42.27 35.59 -30.59
N ILE A 7 41.62 34.72 -31.34
CA ILE A 7 40.27 34.28 -31.08
C ILE A 7 40.38 33.16 -30.02
N LEU A 8 39.91 33.44 -28.82
CA LEU A 8 39.77 32.42 -27.74
C LEU A 8 38.48 31.69 -27.99
N ALA A 9 38.55 30.46 -28.50
CA ALA A 9 37.41 29.57 -28.59
C ALA A 9 37.14 28.98 -27.18
N VAL A 10 36.11 29.47 -26.52
CA VAL A 10 35.59 28.86 -25.28
C VAL A 10 34.72 27.66 -25.67
N CYS A 11 35.27 26.46 -25.57
CA CYS A 11 34.48 25.23 -25.60
C CYS A 11 33.59 25.20 -24.35
N LEU A 12 32.32 25.58 -24.49
CA LEU A 12 31.28 25.22 -23.54
C LEU A 12 30.99 23.71 -23.72
N THR A 13 31.64 22.88 -22.92
CA THR A 13 31.17 21.51 -22.68
C THR A 13 29.89 21.62 -21.85
N ALA A 14 28.75 21.54 -22.52
CA ALA A 14 27.49 21.25 -21.86
C ALA A 14 27.62 19.84 -21.29
N THR A 15 27.99 19.74 -20.02
CA THR A 15 27.71 18.55 -19.22
C THR A 15 26.21 18.44 -19.19
N ALA A 16 25.66 17.56 -20.04
CA ALA A 16 24.33 17.05 -19.83
C ALA A 16 24.35 16.37 -18.44
N CYS A 17 23.89 17.08 -17.42
CA CYS A 17 23.43 16.43 -16.21
C CYS A 17 22.31 15.51 -16.68
N SER A 18 22.63 14.25 -16.89
CA SER A 18 21.62 13.21 -16.84
C SER A 18 21.07 13.28 -15.41
N THR A 19 19.94 13.91 -15.24
CA THR A 19 19.14 13.73 -14.05
C THR A 19 18.86 12.24 -13.98
N GLN A 20 19.66 11.56 -13.20
CA GLN A 20 19.44 10.16 -12.90
C GLN A 20 18.13 10.18 -12.13
N ALA A 21 17.07 9.61 -12.73
CA ALA A 21 15.79 9.52 -12.12
C ALA A 21 15.96 8.85 -10.76
N ALA A 22 15.55 9.50 -9.68
CA ALA A 22 15.62 8.94 -8.35
C ALA A 22 14.75 7.69 -8.33
N THR A 23 15.29 6.61 -7.86
CA THR A 23 14.59 5.35 -7.65
C THR A 23 14.46 5.17 -6.15
N LEU A 24 13.41 4.53 -5.68
CA LEU A 24 13.26 4.26 -4.25
C LEU A 24 14.44 3.39 -3.77
N ALA A 25 15.33 3.94 -2.97
CA ALA A 25 16.60 3.30 -2.56
C ALA A 25 17.38 2.68 -3.75
N GLY A 26 17.37 3.32 -4.90
CA GLY A 26 17.99 2.78 -6.12
C GLY A 26 17.22 1.66 -6.81
N LYS A 27 15.97 1.37 -6.41
CA LYS A 27 15.13 0.29 -6.95
C LYS A 27 14.01 0.84 -7.83
N ASN A 28 13.67 0.08 -8.86
CA ASN A 28 12.49 0.35 -9.68
C ASN A 28 11.20 0.07 -8.90
N VAL A 29 10.13 0.78 -9.24
CA VAL A 29 8.87 0.72 -8.49
C VAL A 29 7.76 0.11 -9.34
N ILE A 30 6.98 -0.79 -8.74
CA ILE A 30 5.75 -1.34 -9.28
C ILE A 30 4.60 -0.92 -8.37
N LEU A 31 3.56 -0.33 -8.95
CA LEU A 31 2.35 0.11 -8.24
C LEU A 31 1.19 -0.85 -8.51
N ILE A 32 0.47 -1.24 -7.46
CA ILE A 32 -0.71 -2.12 -7.54
C ILE A 32 -1.86 -1.47 -6.80
N GLN A 33 -2.93 -1.15 -7.53
CA GLN A 33 -4.11 -0.42 -7.04
C GLN A 33 -4.89 -1.17 -5.96
N GLY A 34 -5.79 -0.44 -5.30
CA GLY A 34 -6.84 -0.97 -4.43
C GLY A 34 -8.10 -1.44 -5.18
N PHE A 35 -9.15 -1.66 -4.40
CA PHE A 35 -10.50 -1.94 -4.90
C PHE A 35 -11.10 -0.70 -5.56
N LEU A 36 -11.67 -0.88 -6.73
CA LEU A 36 -12.40 0.15 -7.47
C LEU A 36 -13.88 -0.26 -7.57
N PRO A 37 -14.75 0.29 -6.74
CA PRO A 37 -16.15 -0.13 -6.64
C PRO A 37 -16.89 -0.03 -7.96
N GLN A 38 -16.65 1.04 -8.76
CA GLN A 38 -17.30 1.25 -10.05
C GLN A 38 -17.09 0.10 -11.05
N HIS A 39 -16.03 -0.69 -10.90
CA HIS A 39 -15.76 -1.84 -11.76
C HIS A 39 -16.79 -2.97 -11.60
N LEU A 40 -17.48 -3.03 -10.47
CA LEU A 40 -18.51 -4.03 -10.26
C LEU A 40 -19.73 -3.79 -11.17
N LEU A 41 -20.00 -2.52 -11.50
CA LEU A 41 -21.11 -2.14 -12.39
C LEU A 41 -20.67 -1.97 -13.83
N LEU A 42 -19.55 -1.26 -14.06
CA LEU A 42 -19.18 -0.79 -15.40
C LEU A 42 -18.43 -1.82 -16.24
N HIS A 43 -17.81 -2.83 -15.60
CA HIS A 43 -17.06 -3.89 -16.27
C HIS A 43 -16.06 -3.34 -17.29
N PRO A 44 -14.98 -2.67 -16.86
CA PRO A 44 -14.08 -1.93 -17.74
C PRO A 44 -13.47 -2.82 -18.83
N SER A 45 -13.48 -2.36 -20.07
CA SER A 45 -13.01 -3.12 -21.24
C SER A 45 -11.49 -3.18 -21.35
N ASP A 46 -10.79 -2.24 -20.72
CA ASP A 46 -9.33 -2.13 -20.69
C ASP A 46 -8.70 -2.71 -19.43
N ASN A 47 -9.41 -3.58 -18.73
CA ASN A 47 -9.05 -4.14 -17.44
C ASN A 47 -8.82 -3.09 -16.35
N GLY A 48 -9.46 -1.92 -16.46
CA GLY A 48 -9.37 -0.84 -15.50
C GLY A 48 -8.10 0.01 -15.61
N LYS A 49 -7.41 -0.02 -16.76
CA LYS A 49 -6.16 0.73 -16.93
C LYS A 49 -6.34 2.22 -16.72
N ALA A 50 -7.33 2.84 -17.36
CA ALA A 50 -7.60 4.27 -17.23
C ALA A 50 -7.92 4.67 -15.78
N ASP A 51 -8.72 3.86 -15.10
CA ASP A 51 -9.09 4.09 -13.70
C ASP A 51 -7.87 3.93 -12.78
N SER A 52 -7.02 2.94 -13.03
CA SER A 52 -5.79 2.73 -12.27
C SER A 52 -4.76 3.84 -12.49
N ASP A 53 -4.61 4.32 -13.72
CA ASP A 53 -3.74 5.46 -14.03
C ASP A 53 -4.21 6.72 -13.30
N ASN A 54 -5.53 6.96 -13.23
CA ASN A 54 -6.12 8.06 -12.47
C ASN A 54 -5.92 7.88 -10.96
N TYR A 55 -6.14 6.67 -10.45
CA TYR A 55 -5.97 6.31 -9.05
C TYR A 55 -4.56 6.62 -8.52
N TRP A 56 -3.54 6.36 -9.33
CA TRP A 56 -2.15 6.60 -8.98
C TRP A 56 -1.60 7.93 -9.50
N SER A 57 -2.44 8.82 -10.05
CA SER A 57 -1.99 10.02 -10.79
C SER A 57 -1.09 10.94 -9.96
N THR A 58 -1.48 11.27 -8.72
CA THR A 58 -0.68 12.10 -7.81
C THR A 58 0.62 11.37 -7.43
N PHE A 59 0.50 10.12 -7.03
CA PHE A 59 1.65 9.31 -6.63
C PHE A 59 2.67 9.14 -7.77
N THR A 60 2.19 8.85 -8.99
CA THR A 60 3.07 8.71 -10.16
C THR A 60 3.67 10.04 -10.60
N SER A 61 3.03 11.18 -10.37
CA SER A 61 3.63 12.49 -10.65
C SER A 61 4.85 12.74 -9.77
N THR A 62 4.77 12.42 -8.49
CA THR A 62 5.89 12.46 -7.55
C THR A 62 7.02 11.49 -7.96
N LEU A 63 6.67 10.25 -8.32
CA LEU A 63 7.65 9.25 -8.74
C LEU A 63 8.25 9.51 -10.12
N LYS A 64 7.57 10.23 -11.03
CA LYS A 64 8.10 10.57 -12.36
C LYS A 64 9.29 11.50 -12.31
N ASP A 65 9.32 12.42 -11.38
CA ASP A 65 10.49 13.24 -11.13
C ASP A 65 11.64 12.42 -10.53
N SER A 66 11.32 11.23 -10.03
CA SER A 66 12.24 10.31 -9.37
C SER A 66 12.52 9.00 -10.14
N GLY A 67 11.94 8.75 -11.33
CA GLY A 67 12.29 7.60 -12.17
C GLY A 67 11.12 6.72 -12.64
N ASN A 68 11.39 5.46 -12.92
CA ASN A 68 10.45 4.57 -13.58
C ASN A 68 9.49 3.90 -12.59
N SER A 69 8.20 4.20 -12.70
CA SER A 69 7.16 3.39 -12.09
C SER A 69 6.34 2.67 -13.15
N ASN A 70 5.97 1.42 -12.88
CA ASN A 70 5.01 0.67 -13.65
C ASN A 70 3.74 0.48 -12.83
N VAL A 71 2.61 0.94 -13.37
CA VAL A 71 1.29 0.75 -12.78
C VAL A 71 0.70 -0.55 -13.33
N LEU A 72 0.40 -1.50 -12.46
CA LEU A 72 -0.33 -2.72 -12.80
C LEU A 72 -1.81 -2.52 -12.45
N HIS A 73 -2.67 -2.86 -13.37
CA HIS A 73 -4.10 -2.62 -13.30
C HIS A 73 -4.91 -3.91 -13.39
N TYR A 74 -6.09 -3.90 -12.79
CA TYR A 74 -7.02 -5.01 -12.86
C TYR A 74 -8.47 -4.54 -12.60
N PRO A 75 -9.47 -5.24 -13.14
CA PRO A 75 -10.86 -4.96 -12.86
C PRO A 75 -11.28 -5.59 -11.53
N SER A 76 -11.89 -4.82 -10.64
CA SER A 76 -12.31 -5.31 -9.33
C SER A 76 -13.50 -6.28 -9.37
N ASN A 77 -14.18 -6.41 -10.49
CA ASN A 77 -15.26 -7.38 -10.72
C ASN A 77 -14.76 -8.81 -11.01
N LYS A 78 -13.48 -9.07 -10.82
CA LYS A 78 -12.90 -10.42 -10.96
C LYS A 78 -12.39 -10.93 -9.61
N PRO A 79 -12.45 -12.26 -9.38
CA PRO A 79 -11.77 -12.84 -8.22
C PRO A 79 -10.25 -12.78 -8.42
N ILE A 80 -9.49 -12.91 -7.33
CA ILE A 80 -8.01 -12.92 -7.41
C ILE A 80 -7.54 -14.16 -8.19
N GLU A 81 -8.15 -15.30 -7.94
CA GLU A 81 -7.73 -16.61 -8.41
C GLU A 81 -8.41 -16.99 -9.74
N GLY A 82 -7.87 -18.02 -10.37
CA GLY A 82 -8.45 -18.62 -11.56
C GLY A 82 -7.98 -18.03 -12.89
N SER A 83 -8.39 -18.69 -13.98
CA SER A 83 -8.10 -18.22 -15.34
C SER A 83 -8.88 -16.95 -15.64
N GLY A 84 -8.18 -15.88 -16.05
CA GLY A 84 -8.78 -14.56 -16.24
C GLY A 84 -9.11 -13.83 -14.93
N GLY A 85 -8.69 -14.36 -13.78
CA GLY A 85 -8.72 -13.66 -12.51
C GLY A 85 -7.64 -12.57 -12.42
N ILE A 86 -7.73 -11.74 -11.39
CA ILE A 86 -6.84 -10.59 -11.19
C ILE A 86 -5.36 -11.01 -11.24
N ALA A 87 -4.98 -12.09 -10.59
CA ALA A 87 -3.59 -12.55 -10.58
C ALA A 87 -3.07 -12.90 -11.96
N SER A 88 -3.91 -13.49 -12.83
CA SER A 88 -3.56 -13.77 -14.22
C SER A 88 -3.39 -12.48 -15.03
N ILE A 89 -4.31 -11.53 -14.88
CA ILE A 89 -4.29 -10.23 -15.58
C ILE A 89 -3.03 -9.44 -15.19
N VAL A 90 -2.68 -9.42 -13.91
CA VAL A 90 -1.47 -8.75 -13.40
C VAL A 90 -0.20 -9.47 -13.86
N ALA A 91 -0.20 -10.80 -13.87
CA ALA A 91 0.93 -11.60 -14.38
C ALA A 91 1.20 -11.32 -15.86
N ASP A 92 0.18 -11.21 -16.69
CA ASP A 92 0.33 -10.89 -18.13
C ASP A 92 1.01 -9.54 -18.34
N GLN A 93 0.74 -8.54 -17.49
CA GLN A 93 1.40 -7.24 -17.52
C GLN A 93 2.84 -7.30 -16.99
N LEU A 94 3.13 -8.18 -16.02
CA LEU A 94 4.49 -8.38 -15.52
C LEU A 94 5.41 -9.04 -16.53
N VAL A 95 4.91 -9.87 -17.45
CA VAL A 95 5.73 -10.57 -18.45
C VAL A 95 6.65 -9.63 -19.24
N PRO A 96 6.17 -8.58 -19.92
CA PRO A 96 7.04 -7.65 -20.65
C PRO A 96 7.95 -6.85 -19.70
N ILE A 97 7.48 -6.45 -18.53
CA ILE A 97 8.25 -5.70 -17.52
C ILE A 97 9.46 -6.53 -17.07
N LEU A 98 9.24 -7.76 -16.66
CA LEU A 98 10.32 -8.65 -16.21
C LEU A 98 11.22 -9.08 -17.36
N SER A 99 10.68 -9.24 -18.57
CA SER A 99 11.47 -9.57 -19.75
C SER A 99 12.47 -8.47 -20.12
N SER A 100 12.14 -7.21 -19.82
CA SER A 100 13.04 -6.07 -20.02
C SER A 100 14.18 -5.95 -18.98
N GLY A 101 14.14 -6.76 -17.92
CA GLY A 101 15.14 -6.66 -16.84
C GLY A 101 14.76 -5.71 -15.70
N TYR A 102 13.53 -5.22 -15.67
CA TYR A 102 13.10 -4.16 -14.76
C TYR A 102 13.36 -4.48 -13.27
N CYS A 103 13.22 -5.74 -12.85
CA CYS A 103 13.48 -6.19 -11.49
C CYS A 103 14.80 -6.99 -11.34
N ASP A 104 15.72 -6.96 -12.31
CA ASP A 104 16.98 -7.74 -12.21
C ASP A 104 17.89 -7.23 -11.09
N ASN A 105 17.83 -5.94 -10.77
CA ASN A 105 18.50 -5.32 -9.62
C ASN A 105 17.55 -5.07 -8.45
N ASP A 106 16.59 -5.97 -8.28
CA ASP A 106 15.44 -5.87 -7.39
C ASP A 106 14.48 -4.72 -7.76
N CYS A 107 13.24 -4.83 -7.33
CA CYS A 107 12.23 -3.79 -7.41
C CYS A 107 11.50 -3.67 -6.06
N VAL A 108 10.82 -2.55 -5.87
CA VAL A 108 9.92 -2.31 -4.74
C VAL A 108 8.49 -2.36 -5.27
N VAL A 109 7.63 -3.08 -4.59
CA VAL A 109 6.20 -3.09 -4.90
C VAL A 109 5.50 -2.18 -3.90
N ILE A 110 4.77 -1.19 -4.40
CA ILE A 110 3.94 -0.31 -3.56
C ILE A 110 2.49 -0.66 -3.84
N THR A 111 1.74 -0.93 -2.79
CA THR A 111 0.35 -1.35 -2.88
C THR A 111 -0.55 -0.45 -2.04
N HIS A 112 -1.81 -0.41 -2.39
CA HIS A 112 -2.84 0.19 -1.56
C HIS A 112 -4.02 -0.78 -1.42
N SER A 113 -4.59 -0.85 -0.20
CA SER A 113 -5.85 -1.57 0.02
C SER A 113 -5.81 -3.04 -0.46
N THR A 114 -6.70 -3.43 -1.35
CA THR A 114 -6.78 -4.76 -1.99
C THR A 114 -5.49 -5.19 -2.69
N GLY A 115 -4.69 -4.22 -3.16
CA GLY A 115 -3.40 -4.49 -3.82
C GLY A 115 -2.43 -5.30 -2.96
N ASP A 116 -2.53 -5.22 -1.63
CA ASP A 116 -1.77 -6.07 -0.70
C ASP A 116 -2.12 -7.56 -0.90
N LEU A 117 -3.41 -7.89 -0.89
CA LEU A 117 -3.86 -9.26 -1.04
C LEU A 117 -3.51 -9.83 -2.42
N VAL A 118 -3.67 -9.03 -3.47
CA VAL A 118 -3.25 -9.36 -4.84
C VAL A 118 -1.75 -9.64 -4.88
N THR A 119 -0.94 -8.75 -4.32
CA THR A 119 0.53 -8.89 -4.29
C THR A 119 0.96 -10.14 -3.53
N ARG A 120 0.34 -10.42 -2.37
CA ARG A 120 0.64 -11.61 -1.59
C ARG A 120 0.36 -12.89 -2.38
N TYR A 121 -0.80 -12.95 -3.04
CA TYR A 121 -1.15 -14.08 -3.89
C TYR A 121 -0.19 -14.23 -5.09
N MET A 122 0.11 -13.14 -5.77
CA MET A 122 1.05 -13.09 -6.89
C MET A 122 2.42 -13.62 -6.50
N MET A 123 2.99 -13.12 -5.41
CA MET A 123 4.33 -13.52 -4.96
C MET A 123 4.39 -14.98 -4.50
N ALA A 124 3.34 -15.46 -3.84
CA ALA A 124 3.25 -16.86 -3.40
C ALA A 124 3.11 -17.83 -4.58
N ASN A 125 2.51 -17.39 -5.69
CA ASN A 125 2.20 -18.20 -6.87
C ASN A 125 3.00 -17.79 -8.11
N LYS A 126 4.09 -17.01 -7.96
CA LYS A 126 4.82 -16.41 -9.09
C LYS A 126 5.32 -17.45 -10.11
N THR A 127 5.72 -18.63 -9.67
CA THR A 127 6.21 -19.68 -10.57
C THR A 127 5.10 -20.25 -11.45
N SER A 128 3.90 -20.46 -10.91
CA SER A 128 2.75 -20.95 -11.69
C SER A 128 2.17 -19.88 -12.62
N LEU A 129 2.26 -18.62 -12.22
CA LEU A 129 1.71 -17.50 -12.99
C LEU A 129 2.65 -17.02 -14.10
N LEU A 130 3.96 -16.97 -13.84
CA LEU A 130 4.96 -16.37 -14.73
C LEU A 130 5.87 -17.41 -15.41
N GLY A 131 5.83 -18.66 -14.96
CA GLY A 131 6.85 -19.66 -15.30
C GLY A 131 8.17 -19.42 -14.58
N SER A 132 8.97 -20.47 -14.41
CA SER A 132 10.19 -20.45 -13.59
C SER A 132 11.20 -19.36 -14.00
N SER A 133 11.35 -19.11 -15.31
CA SER A 133 12.33 -18.14 -15.82
C SER A 133 11.99 -16.70 -15.35
N LEU A 134 10.78 -16.24 -15.57
CA LEU A 134 10.36 -14.88 -15.18
C LEU A 134 10.12 -14.76 -13.68
N ALA A 135 9.64 -15.83 -13.03
CA ALA A 135 9.50 -15.86 -11.59
C ALA A 135 10.84 -15.62 -10.87
N ASN A 136 11.95 -16.11 -11.42
CA ASN A 136 13.29 -15.87 -10.88
C ASN A 136 13.81 -14.44 -11.16
N ARG A 137 13.20 -13.71 -12.10
CA ARG A 137 13.50 -12.31 -12.38
C ARG A 137 12.60 -11.35 -11.61
N PHE A 138 11.52 -11.84 -11.04
CA PHE A 138 10.67 -11.03 -10.16
C PHE A 138 11.30 -11.00 -8.76
N ASN A 139 12.38 -10.22 -8.66
CA ASN A 139 13.10 -9.99 -7.42
C ASN A 139 12.50 -8.75 -6.74
N VAL A 140 11.88 -8.95 -5.58
CA VAL A 140 11.26 -7.88 -4.80
C VAL A 140 12.06 -7.66 -3.53
N ALA A 141 12.62 -6.46 -3.38
CA ALA A 141 13.39 -6.08 -2.18
C ALA A 141 12.48 -5.85 -0.98
N ALA A 142 11.35 -5.20 -1.20
CA ALA A 142 10.32 -4.95 -0.19
C ALA A 142 8.95 -4.66 -0.83
N VAL A 143 7.91 -4.84 -0.05
CA VAL A 143 6.57 -4.33 -0.34
C VAL A 143 6.29 -3.18 0.62
N ILE A 144 5.87 -2.03 0.11
CA ILE A 144 5.35 -0.92 0.91
C ILE A 144 3.85 -0.91 0.70
N ASP A 145 3.10 -1.09 1.76
CA ASP A 145 1.68 -1.33 1.68
C ASP A 145 0.90 -0.30 2.49
N MET A 146 0.11 0.49 1.80
CA MET A 146 -0.72 1.55 2.36
C MET A 146 -2.12 1.03 2.58
N ALA A 147 -2.63 1.12 3.80
CA ALA A 147 -3.99 0.68 4.18
C ALA A 147 -4.35 -0.72 3.67
N GLY A 148 -3.40 -1.65 3.73
CA GLY A 148 -3.51 -2.97 3.09
C GLY A 148 -4.63 -3.83 3.63
N ALA A 149 -5.46 -4.35 2.74
CA ALA A 149 -6.58 -5.25 3.06
C ALA A 149 -6.18 -6.73 3.08
N GLY A 150 -4.92 -7.05 3.42
CA GLY A 150 -4.43 -8.43 3.44
C GLY A 150 -5.09 -9.33 4.49
N GLY A 151 -5.66 -8.76 5.55
CA GLY A 151 -6.51 -9.45 6.51
C GLY A 151 -8.00 -9.38 6.19
N GLY A 152 -8.37 -8.75 5.08
CA GLY A 152 -9.75 -8.51 4.69
C GLY A 152 -10.41 -7.36 5.45
N THR A 153 -11.69 -7.17 5.17
CA THR A 153 -12.57 -6.21 5.84
C THR A 153 -13.96 -6.78 6.00
N GLU A 154 -14.61 -6.48 7.10
CA GLU A 154 -16.01 -6.88 7.36
C GLU A 154 -16.98 -6.24 6.34
N LEU A 155 -16.62 -5.08 5.77
CA LEU A 155 -17.42 -4.45 4.72
C LEU A 155 -17.52 -5.34 3.48
N ALA A 156 -16.47 -6.11 3.15
CA ALA A 156 -16.53 -7.06 2.06
C ALA A 156 -17.50 -8.21 2.35
N SER A 157 -17.56 -8.69 3.60
CA SER A 157 -18.56 -9.69 4.00
C SER A 157 -19.97 -9.13 3.87
N LEU A 158 -20.19 -7.92 4.36
CA LEU A 158 -21.48 -7.23 4.25
C LEU A 158 -21.89 -7.04 2.78
N GLY A 159 -20.96 -6.60 1.93
CA GLY A 159 -21.20 -6.44 0.48
C GLY A 159 -21.56 -7.76 -0.21
N VAL A 160 -20.86 -8.84 0.09
CA VAL A 160 -21.17 -10.19 -0.44
C VAL A 160 -22.55 -10.68 0.03
N ASP A 161 -22.88 -10.44 1.30
CA ASP A 161 -24.20 -10.78 1.85
C ASP A 161 -25.33 -10.04 1.14
N ILE A 162 -25.16 -8.75 0.89
CA ILE A 162 -26.14 -7.91 0.16
C ILE A 162 -26.35 -8.45 -1.27
N VAL A 163 -25.24 -8.71 -2.00
CA VAL A 163 -25.30 -9.29 -3.35
C VAL A 163 -26.02 -10.65 -3.34
N ASN A 164 -25.86 -11.43 -2.29
CA ASN A 164 -26.56 -12.72 -2.11
C ASN A 164 -28.01 -12.57 -1.58
N GLY A 165 -28.52 -11.36 -1.43
CA GLY A 165 -29.89 -11.08 -1.00
C GLY A 165 -30.15 -11.24 0.51
N VAL A 166 -29.09 -11.24 1.31
CA VAL A 166 -29.22 -11.21 2.78
C VAL A 166 -29.68 -9.80 3.21
N ASN A 167 -30.77 -9.75 3.97
CA ASN A 167 -31.34 -8.47 4.41
C ASN A 167 -30.65 -7.96 5.69
N HIS A 168 -29.93 -6.88 5.60
CA HIS A 168 -29.27 -6.17 6.72
C HIS A 168 -30.01 -4.90 7.17
N GLY A 169 -31.22 -4.65 6.66
CA GLY A 169 -31.96 -3.40 6.85
C GLY A 169 -31.66 -2.39 5.73
N THR A 170 -32.65 -1.61 5.35
CA THR A 170 -32.56 -0.69 4.21
C THR A 170 -31.49 0.37 4.40
N ASP A 171 -31.41 0.98 5.58
CA ASP A 171 -30.50 2.09 5.89
C ASP A 171 -29.01 1.67 5.77
N VAL A 172 -28.69 0.44 6.15
CA VAL A 172 -27.33 -0.14 6.06
C VAL A 172 -26.97 -0.43 4.62
N ILE A 173 -27.91 -1.03 3.88
CA ILE A 173 -27.74 -1.35 2.48
C ILE A 173 -27.55 -0.06 1.66
N GLU A 174 -28.40 0.95 1.89
CA GLU A 174 -28.30 2.25 1.23
C GLU A 174 -26.95 2.93 1.51
N ALA A 175 -26.51 2.96 2.76
CA ALA A 175 -25.25 3.59 3.14
C ALA A 175 -24.01 2.88 2.51
N LEU A 176 -24.02 1.55 2.45
CA LEU A 176 -22.93 0.81 1.81
C LEU A 176 -22.95 0.99 0.29
N LEU A 177 -24.12 1.00 -0.33
CA LEU A 177 -24.30 1.21 -1.77
C LEU A 177 -23.93 2.64 -2.16
N ASP A 178 -24.29 3.63 -1.36
CA ASP A 178 -23.89 5.02 -1.53
C ASP A 178 -22.37 5.18 -1.40
N TRP A 179 -21.77 4.55 -0.39
CA TRP A 179 -20.31 4.53 -0.23
C TRP A 179 -19.61 3.90 -1.44
N ALA A 180 -20.13 2.79 -1.91
CA ALA A 180 -19.59 2.08 -3.08
C ALA A 180 -19.96 2.76 -4.43
N GLY A 181 -20.79 3.79 -4.41
CA GLY A 181 -21.29 4.45 -5.63
C GLY A 181 -22.33 3.64 -6.39
N PHE A 182 -23.00 2.70 -5.72
CA PHE A 182 -23.97 1.80 -6.33
C PHE A 182 -25.42 2.26 -6.08
N GLY A 183 -26.26 2.06 -7.08
CA GLY A 183 -27.70 1.98 -6.87
C GLY A 183 -28.12 0.56 -6.39
N LEU A 184 -29.40 0.39 -6.03
CA LEU A 184 -29.98 -0.88 -5.54
C LEU A 184 -30.07 -1.98 -6.63
N ASP A 185 -29.07 -2.14 -7.50
CA ASP A 185 -29.09 -3.21 -8.50
C ASP A 185 -28.47 -4.50 -7.96
N LEU A 186 -29.33 -5.49 -7.68
CA LEU A 186 -28.98 -6.75 -7.03
C LEU A 186 -28.33 -7.79 -7.98
N GLY A 187 -27.95 -7.40 -9.19
CA GLY A 187 -27.33 -8.30 -10.18
C GLY A 187 -25.80 -8.25 -10.24
N ILE A 188 -25.14 -7.75 -9.23
CA ILE A 188 -23.69 -7.45 -9.20
C ILE A 188 -22.89 -8.73 -8.93
N ASP A 189 -21.82 -8.97 -9.70
CA ASP A 189 -20.80 -9.97 -9.36
C ASP A 189 -19.90 -9.38 -8.26
N PRO A 190 -19.78 -10.01 -7.08
CA PRO A 190 -18.97 -9.50 -5.99
C PRO A 190 -17.47 -9.41 -6.33
N GLY A 191 -17.00 -10.09 -7.38
CA GLY A 191 -15.62 -10.02 -7.81
C GLY A 191 -14.61 -10.24 -6.68
N VAL A 192 -13.65 -9.33 -6.56
CA VAL A 192 -12.61 -9.41 -5.52
C VAL A 192 -13.14 -9.18 -4.10
N MET A 193 -14.34 -8.61 -3.91
CA MET A 193 -14.94 -8.50 -2.57
C MET A 193 -15.07 -9.88 -1.91
N TYR A 194 -15.34 -10.93 -2.68
CA TYR A 194 -15.37 -12.29 -2.15
C TYR A 194 -14.04 -12.67 -1.47
N ASN A 195 -12.92 -12.32 -2.09
CA ASN A 195 -11.58 -12.59 -1.55
C ASN A 195 -11.23 -11.70 -0.34
N LEU A 196 -11.86 -10.53 -0.22
CA LEU A 196 -11.63 -9.57 0.86
C LEU A 196 -12.39 -9.89 2.15
N GLN A 197 -13.24 -10.90 2.19
CA GLN A 197 -13.85 -11.35 3.44
C GLN A 197 -12.76 -11.81 4.42
N PRO A 198 -12.79 -11.41 5.70
CA PRO A 198 -11.71 -11.63 6.67
C PRO A 198 -11.21 -13.06 6.76
N SER A 199 -12.13 -14.04 6.74
CA SER A 199 -11.81 -15.47 6.80
C SER A 199 -11.13 -15.99 5.53
N ILE A 200 -11.48 -15.42 4.36
CA ILE A 200 -10.92 -15.80 3.08
C ILE A 200 -9.57 -15.12 2.85
N ALA A 201 -9.52 -13.80 3.06
CA ALA A 201 -8.31 -13.01 2.87
C ALA A 201 -7.13 -13.56 3.68
N ARG A 202 -7.35 -13.87 4.97
CA ARG A 202 -6.31 -14.41 5.85
C ARG A 202 -5.82 -15.79 5.45
N ASN A 203 -6.61 -16.56 4.75
CA ASN A 203 -6.23 -17.86 4.23
C ASN A 203 -5.60 -17.82 2.84
N THR A 204 -5.72 -16.71 2.14
CA THR A 204 -5.16 -16.55 0.78
C THR A 204 -3.64 -16.54 0.83
N ALA A 205 -3.02 -17.54 0.21
CA ALA A 205 -1.56 -17.70 0.06
C ALA A 205 -0.75 -17.74 1.38
N VAL A 206 -1.40 -18.03 2.50
CA VAL A 206 -0.77 -17.99 3.84
C VAL A 206 0.40 -18.96 3.98
N ASN A 207 0.35 -20.12 3.35
CA ASN A 207 1.38 -21.15 3.46
C ASN A 207 2.66 -20.85 2.67
N ASN A 208 2.64 -19.86 1.80
CA ASN A 208 3.73 -19.50 0.91
C ASN A 208 4.03 -17.99 0.97
N ILE A 209 3.87 -17.38 2.14
CA ILE A 209 4.23 -15.96 2.31
C ILE A 209 5.73 -15.81 2.05
N PRO A 210 6.12 -15.04 1.03
CA PRO A 210 7.52 -14.84 0.72
C PRO A 210 8.26 -14.15 1.85
N SER A 211 9.54 -14.47 2.02
CA SER A 211 10.44 -13.82 3.00
C SER A 211 10.86 -12.41 2.57
N VAL A 212 9.92 -11.64 2.07
CA VAL A 212 10.11 -10.26 1.63
C VAL A 212 9.47 -9.34 2.68
N PRO A 213 10.20 -8.35 3.20
CA PRO A 213 9.65 -7.42 4.18
C PRO A 213 8.47 -6.65 3.58
N ARG A 214 7.38 -6.58 4.36
CA ARG A 214 6.20 -5.77 4.08
C ARG A 214 6.12 -4.65 5.09
N LEU A 215 6.37 -3.44 4.64
CA LEU A 215 6.27 -2.23 5.43
C LEU A 215 4.83 -1.74 5.34
N ARG A 216 4.10 -1.82 6.45
CA ARG A 216 2.66 -1.61 6.49
C ARG A 216 2.34 -0.22 7.02
N ILE A 217 1.83 0.65 6.17
CA ILE A 217 1.34 1.98 6.55
C ILE A 217 -0.15 1.86 6.85
N ALA A 218 -0.52 2.16 8.08
CA ALA A 218 -1.88 2.03 8.57
C ALA A 218 -2.32 3.27 9.33
N SER A 219 -3.61 3.57 9.31
CA SER A 219 -4.19 4.72 10.00
C SER A 219 -5.59 4.41 10.53
N THR A 220 -6.21 5.39 11.19
CA THR A 220 -7.60 5.32 11.64
C THR A 220 -8.37 6.59 11.35
N GLY A 221 -8.02 7.30 10.28
CA GLY A 221 -8.74 8.49 9.86
C GLY A 221 -10.14 8.19 9.33
N ASP A 222 -11.06 9.08 9.58
CA ASP A 222 -12.45 8.95 9.15
C ASP A 222 -12.68 9.57 7.78
N GLU A 223 -13.35 8.82 6.91
CA GLU A 223 -13.97 9.37 5.72
C GLU A 223 -15.37 9.87 6.01
N LEU A 224 -15.97 10.59 5.05
CA LEU A 224 -17.31 11.17 5.16
C LEU A 224 -18.38 10.18 5.65
N TYR A 225 -18.22 8.90 5.31
CA TYR A 225 -19.15 7.81 5.67
C TYR A 225 -18.66 6.94 6.83
N GLY A 226 -17.55 7.29 7.49
CA GLY A 226 -16.93 6.51 8.55
C GLY A 226 -17.88 6.18 9.69
N PHE A 227 -18.78 7.10 10.07
CA PHE A 227 -19.77 6.85 11.12
C PHE A 227 -20.71 5.66 10.83
N VAL A 228 -20.92 5.31 9.55
CA VAL A 228 -21.72 4.14 9.17
C VAL A 228 -20.87 2.89 9.13
N THR A 229 -19.68 2.96 8.51
CA THR A 229 -18.80 1.81 8.29
C THR A 229 -18.21 1.28 9.58
N HIS A 230 -17.85 2.13 10.55
CA HIS A 230 -17.37 1.76 11.88
C HIS A 230 -18.33 0.85 12.67
N ALA A 231 -19.64 0.91 12.39
CA ALA A 231 -20.60 0.02 13.04
C ALA A 231 -20.40 -1.46 12.63
N PHE A 232 -19.78 -1.72 11.50
CA PHE A 232 -19.59 -3.06 10.93
C PHE A 232 -18.14 -3.54 11.02
N ILE A 233 -17.17 -2.62 11.02
CA ILE A 233 -15.76 -2.95 11.13
C ILE A 233 -15.39 -3.16 12.60
N LYS A 234 -14.62 -4.20 12.88
CA LYS A 234 -14.22 -4.55 14.24
C LYS A 234 -12.90 -3.93 14.62
N GLY A 235 -12.91 -3.16 15.68
CA GLY A 235 -11.73 -2.47 16.21
C GLY A 235 -11.59 -1.07 15.64
N ALA A 236 -10.38 -0.53 15.68
CA ALA A 236 -10.06 0.72 15.01
C ALA A 236 -9.88 0.46 13.50
N ASP A 237 -10.25 1.42 12.68
CA ASP A 237 -10.22 1.31 11.22
C ASP A 237 -10.02 2.69 10.55
N ASP A 238 -9.77 2.68 9.24
CA ASP A 238 -9.65 3.86 8.40
C ASP A 238 -10.91 4.16 7.58
N SER A 239 -12.07 3.74 8.08
CA SER A 239 -13.40 3.73 7.45
C SER A 239 -13.64 2.61 6.43
N VAL A 240 -12.63 1.86 6.01
CA VAL A 240 -12.74 0.80 4.99
C VAL A 240 -12.07 -0.50 5.45
N VAL A 241 -10.86 -0.41 5.96
CA VAL A 241 -10.04 -1.55 6.38
C VAL A 241 -9.75 -1.46 7.87
N PRO A 242 -10.01 -2.53 8.63
CA PRO A 242 -9.68 -2.53 10.05
C PRO A 242 -8.16 -2.45 10.24
N LEU A 243 -7.74 -1.66 11.22
CA LEU A 243 -6.33 -1.40 11.52
C LEU A 243 -5.52 -2.68 11.70
N HIS A 244 -6.08 -3.69 12.36
CA HIS A 244 -5.41 -4.98 12.53
C HIS A 244 -5.18 -5.72 11.20
N SER A 245 -6.06 -5.54 10.21
CA SER A 245 -5.86 -6.04 8.86
C SER A 245 -4.73 -5.27 8.15
N ALA A 246 -4.80 -3.94 8.18
CA ALA A 246 -3.79 -3.07 7.59
C ALA A 246 -2.39 -3.31 8.18
N CYS A 247 -2.30 -3.62 9.46
CA CYS A 247 -1.04 -3.97 10.13
C CYS A 247 -0.55 -5.40 9.88
N GLY A 248 -1.32 -6.23 9.19
CA GLY A 248 -0.92 -7.61 8.87
C GLY A 248 -1.19 -8.63 9.97
N ALA A 249 -2.26 -8.47 10.77
CA ALA A 249 -2.67 -9.45 11.76
C ALA A 249 -3.01 -10.80 11.11
N ALA A 250 -2.39 -11.86 11.63
CA ALA A 250 -2.56 -13.21 11.11
C ALA A 250 -3.89 -13.87 11.53
N TYR A 251 -4.58 -13.31 12.53
CA TYR A 251 -5.80 -13.87 13.10
C TYR A 251 -6.94 -12.86 13.05
N ASP A 252 -8.14 -13.35 12.80
CA ASP A 252 -9.35 -12.56 12.67
C ASP A 252 -9.74 -11.80 13.96
N ASN A 253 -9.36 -12.31 15.11
CA ASN A 253 -9.65 -11.70 16.40
C ASN A 253 -8.47 -10.93 17.03
N ALA A 254 -7.42 -10.69 16.28
CA ALA A 254 -6.23 -9.97 16.75
C ALA A 254 -6.40 -8.44 16.66
N TYR A 255 -7.51 -7.91 17.13
CA TYR A 255 -7.91 -6.48 17.01
C TYR A 255 -6.92 -5.48 17.62
N LYS A 256 -6.05 -5.92 18.51
CA LYS A 256 -5.04 -5.08 19.17
C LYS A 256 -3.62 -5.35 18.69
N SER A 257 -3.46 -6.13 17.64
CA SER A 257 -2.13 -6.56 17.17
C SER A 257 -1.21 -5.42 16.73
N CYS A 258 -1.80 -4.30 16.33
CA CYS A 258 -1.07 -3.11 15.89
C CYS A 258 -1.13 -1.94 16.89
N THR A 259 -2.05 -1.98 17.84
CA THR A 259 -2.39 -0.81 18.65
C THR A 259 -1.99 -0.92 20.12
N ASN A 260 -1.45 -2.05 20.57
CA ASN A 260 -1.25 -2.28 22.01
C ASN A 260 -0.40 -1.19 22.67
N ASP A 261 0.46 -0.53 21.91
CA ASP A 261 1.41 0.43 22.45
C ASP A 261 1.77 1.55 21.47
N LEU A 262 1.07 1.62 20.34
CA LEU A 262 1.18 2.71 19.37
C LEU A 262 -0.03 3.62 19.51
N ARG A 263 0.20 4.91 19.60
CA ARG A 263 -0.86 5.89 19.43
C ARG A 263 -1.05 6.13 17.95
N ILE A 264 -2.27 5.95 17.51
CA ILE A 264 -2.68 6.11 16.12
C ILE A 264 -2.66 7.59 15.70
N ASP A 265 -2.58 8.49 16.68
CA ASP A 265 -2.31 9.91 16.48
C ASP A 265 -0.87 10.21 16.01
N GLY A 266 -0.17 9.24 15.48
CA GLY A 266 1.20 9.38 15.03
C GLY A 266 2.25 9.18 16.13
N ARG A 267 1.91 8.64 17.31
CA ARG A 267 2.81 8.56 18.45
C ARG A 267 3.09 7.14 18.92
N VAL A 268 4.35 6.85 19.15
CA VAL A 268 4.78 5.66 19.91
C VAL A 268 4.86 6.04 21.37
N THR A 269 3.98 5.50 22.22
CA THR A 269 3.91 5.86 23.65
C THR A 269 5.10 5.36 24.44
N SER A 270 5.77 4.31 23.99
CA SER A 270 7.01 3.80 24.54
C SER A 270 7.77 3.03 23.48
N VAL A 271 9.07 3.24 23.39
CA VAL A 271 9.96 2.55 22.44
C VAL A 271 10.04 1.04 22.73
N SER A 272 9.65 0.60 23.93
CA SER A 272 9.61 -0.81 24.32
C SER A 272 8.32 -1.54 23.91
N ASN A 273 7.32 -0.81 23.46
CA ASN A 273 5.95 -1.28 23.32
C ASN A 273 5.52 -1.40 21.86
N ALA A 274 6.32 -2.06 21.06
CA ALA A 274 5.94 -2.36 19.69
C ALA A 274 4.93 -3.52 19.63
N PRO A 275 4.13 -3.62 18.58
CA PRO A 275 3.20 -4.73 18.40
C PRO A 275 3.90 -6.06 18.52
N SER A 276 3.24 -7.03 19.16
CA SER A 276 3.79 -8.38 19.26
C SER A 276 3.92 -8.98 17.87
N SER A 277 5.13 -9.29 17.44
CA SER A 277 5.39 -9.96 16.15
C SER A 277 4.71 -11.33 16.04
N SER A 278 4.34 -11.95 17.15
CA SER A 278 3.62 -13.23 17.17
C SER A 278 2.17 -13.13 16.71
N GLN A 279 1.60 -11.94 16.65
CA GLN A 279 0.24 -11.70 16.19
C GLN A 279 0.17 -11.24 14.72
N LEU A 280 1.31 -10.98 14.11
CA LEU A 280 1.42 -10.55 12.71
C LEU A 280 1.88 -11.71 11.83
N TYR A 281 1.56 -11.63 10.56
CA TYR A 281 2.23 -12.47 9.56
C TYR A 281 3.74 -12.27 9.60
N ASN A 282 4.50 -13.30 9.28
CA ASN A 282 5.94 -13.19 9.15
C ASN A 282 6.31 -12.11 8.12
N TYR A 283 7.37 -11.34 8.42
CA TYR A 283 7.87 -10.26 7.58
C TYR A 283 6.94 -9.05 7.43
N HIS A 284 5.91 -8.89 8.28
CA HIS A 284 5.06 -7.70 8.32
C HIS A 284 5.58 -6.73 9.39
N TYR A 285 5.82 -5.50 9.00
CA TYR A 285 6.42 -4.46 9.83
C TYR A 285 5.55 -3.21 9.79
N PRO A 286 4.74 -2.95 10.82
CA PRO A 286 3.83 -1.83 10.83
C PRO A 286 4.54 -0.48 10.95
N LEU A 287 4.10 0.45 10.11
CA LEU A 287 4.35 1.87 10.17
C LEU A 287 3.00 2.54 10.42
N ILE A 288 2.92 3.50 11.32
CA ILE A 288 1.65 4.05 11.74
C ILE A 288 1.52 5.51 11.28
N MET A 289 0.47 5.76 10.51
CA MET A 289 0.04 7.10 10.16
C MET A 289 -0.76 7.74 11.31
N SER A 290 -0.94 9.04 11.21
CA SER A 290 -1.87 9.79 12.05
C SER A 290 -3.30 9.24 11.98
N GLU A 291 -4.04 9.35 13.06
CA GLU A 291 -5.46 8.97 13.15
C GLU A 291 -6.38 9.80 12.22
N THR A 292 -5.87 10.86 11.60
CA THR A 292 -6.64 11.73 10.71
C THR A 292 -6.52 11.39 9.25
N MET A 293 -5.70 10.39 8.86
CA MET A 293 -5.56 9.97 7.47
C MET A 293 -6.60 8.92 7.10
N PRO A 294 -7.60 9.24 6.27
CA PRO A 294 -8.60 8.28 5.82
C PRO A 294 -8.07 7.36 4.71
N HIS A 295 -8.76 6.24 4.49
CA HIS A 295 -8.37 5.17 3.58
C HIS A 295 -8.02 5.64 2.16
N ASN A 296 -8.98 6.30 1.51
CA ASN A 296 -8.82 6.72 0.09
C ASN A 296 -7.88 7.92 -0.08
N SER A 297 -7.35 8.46 1.00
CA SER A 297 -6.46 9.59 0.96
C SER A 297 -4.99 9.18 0.92
N MET A 298 -4.65 7.96 1.33
CA MET A 298 -3.27 7.53 1.46
C MET A 298 -2.49 7.48 0.14
N GLN A 299 -3.13 7.20 -0.98
CA GLN A 299 -2.49 7.20 -2.30
C GLN A 299 -2.58 8.54 -3.01
N ALA A 300 -3.33 9.50 -2.44
CA ALA A 300 -3.52 10.83 -2.99
C ALA A 300 -2.58 11.86 -2.37
N ASP A 301 -2.81 13.12 -2.67
CA ASP A 301 -2.03 14.24 -2.16
C ASP A 301 -2.55 14.65 -0.77
N HIS A 302 -1.88 14.18 0.27
CA HIS A 302 -2.19 14.52 1.64
C HIS A 302 -0.92 14.83 2.42
N ASP A 303 -0.69 16.12 2.62
CA ASP A 303 0.32 16.67 3.51
C ASP A 303 -0.26 16.89 4.93
N GLY A 304 0.60 17.17 5.87
CA GLY A 304 0.21 17.51 7.25
C GLY A 304 -0.06 16.33 8.18
N HIS A 305 0.40 15.12 7.84
CA HIS A 305 0.25 13.94 8.67
C HIS A 305 1.57 13.36 9.15
N ASP A 306 1.76 13.37 10.46
CA ASP A 306 2.86 12.64 11.09
C ASP A 306 2.73 11.14 10.87
N MET A 307 3.87 10.48 10.65
CA MET A 307 3.94 9.02 10.56
C MET A 307 4.99 8.48 11.54
N THR A 308 4.62 7.49 12.33
CA THR A 308 5.52 6.86 13.30
C THR A 308 6.03 5.51 12.80
N PHE A 309 7.21 5.14 13.28
CA PHE A 309 7.84 3.87 12.97
C PHE A 309 7.97 3.00 14.23
N ALA A 310 7.42 1.79 14.19
CA ALA A 310 7.48 0.88 15.33
C ALA A 310 8.89 0.32 15.50
N LEU A 311 9.44 0.37 16.72
CA LEU A 311 10.80 -0.07 17.02
C LEU A 311 11.05 -1.54 16.66
N SER A 312 10.09 -2.42 16.92
CA SER A 312 10.23 -3.84 16.56
C SER A 312 10.28 -4.06 15.06
N ALA A 313 9.55 -3.26 14.31
CA ALA A 313 9.60 -3.26 12.85
C ALA A 313 11.00 -2.90 12.38
N GLU A 314 11.60 -1.85 12.93
CA GLU A 314 12.96 -1.43 12.58
C GLU A 314 14.00 -2.50 12.87
N SER A 315 14.03 -3.07 14.07
CA SER A 315 15.01 -4.08 14.41
C SER A 315 14.89 -5.33 13.55
N ASN A 316 13.68 -5.77 13.23
CA ASN A 316 13.44 -6.89 12.34
C ASN A 316 13.75 -6.56 10.88
N TYR A 317 13.41 -5.35 10.44
CA TYR A 317 13.72 -4.85 9.12
C TYR A 317 15.23 -4.89 8.85
N ASN A 318 16.03 -4.37 9.77
CA ASN A 318 17.47 -4.37 9.67
C ASN A 318 18.09 -5.79 9.75
N SER A 319 17.46 -6.72 10.47
CA SER A 319 17.94 -8.09 10.61
C SER A 319 17.57 -9.00 9.44
N SER A 320 16.48 -8.70 8.74
CA SER A 320 15.95 -9.54 7.65
C SER A 320 16.70 -9.42 6.31
N GLY A 321 17.76 -8.60 6.25
CA GLY A 321 18.56 -8.45 5.03
C GLY A 321 17.99 -7.48 4.00
N ALA A 322 16.88 -6.81 4.27
CA ALA A 322 16.33 -5.73 3.44
C ALA A 322 17.12 -4.42 3.59
N LYS A 323 18.44 -4.53 3.70
CA LYS A 323 19.38 -3.43 3.96
C LYS A 323 19.43 -2.35 2.87
N THR A 324 18.68 -2.52 1.82
CA THR A 324 18.66 -1.60 0.67
C THR A 324 17.59 -0.52 0.78
N ILE A 325 16.69 -0.62 1.74
CA ILE A 325 15.65 0.37 2.01
C ILE A 325 15.81 0.79 3.47
N ASN A 326 16.11 2.06 3.68
CA ASN A 326 16.28 2.63 5.00
C ASN A 326 15.11 3.59 5.30
N VAL A 327 14.69 3.61 6.54
CA VAL A 327 13.68 4.56 7.04
C VAL A 327 14.37 5.53 7.96
N ASP A 328 14.43 6.79 7.57
CA ASP A 328 14.96 7.84 8.42
C ASP A 328 13.92 8.23 9.48
N VAL A 329 14.34 8.21 10.72
CA VAL A 329 13.47 8.51 11.85
C VAL A 329 14.12 9.56 12.76
N GLU A 330 13.27 10.42 13.30
CA GLU A 330 13.62 11.37 14.31
C GLU A 330 12.86 11.12 15.61
N TYR A 331 13.44 11.59 16.72
CA TYR A 331 12.80 11.53 18.03
C TYR A 331 12.29 12.92 18.39
N ASN A 332 10.99 13.08 18.47
CA ASN A 332 10.39 14.34 18.86
C ASN A 332 9.76 14.26 20.26
N HIS A 333 9.82 15.37 20.98
CA HIS A 333 9.20 15.52 22.28
C HIS A 333 7.81 16.11 22.11
N VAL A 334 6.93 15.62 22.93
CA VAL A 334 5.53 15.85 22.82
C VAL A 334 4.99 17.18 23.24
N TYR A 335 3.99 17.45 22.59
CA TYR A 335 3.09 18.57 22.48
C TYR A 335 2.37 19.04 23.73
N ALA A 336 2.22 18.19 24.75
CA ALA A 336 1.45 18.56 25.90
C ALA A 336 2.39 18.84 27.06
N TRP A 337 2.24 19.99 27.70
CA TRP A 337 3.04 20.41 28.86
C TRP A 337 3.01 19.40 30.03
N TRP A 338 2.10 18.44 30.01
CA TRP A 338 1.98 17.35 31.00
C TRP A 338 2.70 16.05 30.55
N ASP A 339 3.19 15.97 29.33
CA ASP A 339 3.78 14.73 28.78
C ASP A 339 5.28 14.88 28.48
N TRP A 340 6.01 15.36 29.47
CA TRP A 340 7.45 15.66 29.37
C TRP A 340 8.34 14.41 29.33
N PHE A 341 7.77 13.23 29.51
CA PHE A 341 8.53 12.01 29.72
C PHE A 341 8.48 11.04 28.53
N HIS A 342 7.61 11.29 27.55
CA HIS A 342 7.49 10.41 26.39
C HIS A 342 8.26 10.97 25.20
N LYS A 343 8.99 10.06 24.52
CA LYS A 343 9.63 10.32 23.24
C LYS A 343 8.87 9.56 22.17
N TYR A 344 8.56 10.26 21.12
CA TYR A 344 7.86 9.71 19.97
C TYR A 344 8.83 9.62 18.81
N ARG A 345 8.64 8.61 18.03
CA ARG A 345 9.50 8.28 16.92
C ARG A 345 8.74 8.50 15.62
N TYR A 346 9.13 9.54 14.93
CA TYR A 346 8.52 9.97 13.69
C TYR A 346 9.39 9.61 12.49
N ILE A 347 8.78 9.35 11.37
CA ILE A 347 9.48 9.34 10.09
C ILE A 347 9.79 10.80 9.74
N THR A 348 11.05 11.06 9.41
CA THR A 348 11.58 12.41 9.22
C THR A 348 10.83 13.17 8.14
N ASN A 349 10.33 14.35 8.46
CA ASN A 349 9.57 15.25 7.59
C ASN A 349 8.33 14.62 6.95
N ALA A 350 7.63 13.72 7.62
CA ALA A 350 6.41 13.12 7.07
C ALA A 350 5.26 14.12 6.98
N ASP A 351 5.20 15.07 7.91
CA ASP A 351 4.13 16.05 8.06
C ASP A 351 4.07 17.13 6.97
N ASP A 352 5.17 17.36 6.26
CA ASP A 352 5.27 18.39 5.21
C ASP A 352 5.11 17.81 3.78
N LYS A 353 4.73 16.52 3.63
CA LYS A 353 4.81 15.80 2.36
C LYS A 353 3.54 15.00 2.04
N ASN A 354 3.26 14.85 0.76
CA ASN A 354 2.34 13.82 0.33
C ASN A 354 2.95 12.40 0.52
N MET A 355 2.12 11.35 0.48
CA MET A 355 2.59 9.99 0.75
C MET A 355 3.70 9.53 -0.19
N GLY A 356 3.66 9.91 -1.46
CA GLY A 356 4.72 9.58 -2.42
C GLY A 356 6.05 10.22 -2.02
N GLU A 357 6.04 11.48 -1.61
CA GLU A 357 7.22 12.21 -1.14
C GLU A 357 7.72 11.68 0.21
N VAL A 358 6.82 11.30 1.11
CA VAL A 358 7.18 10.65 2.39
C VAL A 358 7.90 9.33 2.10
N ILE A 359 7.36 8.50 1.22
CA ILE A 359 7.97 7.22 0.88
C ILE A 359 9.33 7.44 0.22
N LEU A 360 9.44 8.35 -0.73
CA LEU A 360 10.73 8.67 -1.37
C LEU A 360 11.76 9.14 -0.35
N ALA A 361 11.41 10.12 0.48
CA ALA A 361 12.34 10.70 1.45
C ALA A 361 12.68 9.75 2.62
N SER A 362 11.78 8.84 2.96
CA SER A 362 11.95 7.95 4.12
C SER A 362 12.61 6.61 3.79
N PHE A 363 12.63 6.23 2.51
CA PHE A 363 13.12 4.92 2.07
C PHE A 363 14.27 5.03 1.04
N GLU A 364 14.90 6.17 0.93
CA GLU A 364 16.11 6.39 0.10
C GLU A 364 17.40 5.83 0.70
#